data_e4f2a8f50d2088f2941686c331a59ad6
#
_entry.id   e4f2a8f50d2088f2941686c331a59ad6
#
_cell.length_a   1.000
_cell.length_b   1.000
_cell.length_c   1.000
_cell.angle_alpha   90.00
_cell.angle_beta   90.00
_cell.angle_gamma   90.00
#
_symmetry.space_group_name_H-M   'P 1'
#
loop_
_entity.id
_entity.type
_entity.pdbx_description
1 polymer ?
#
loop_
_entity_poly.entity_id
_entity_poly.type
_entity_poly.pdbx_seq_one_letter_code
_entity_poly.pdbx_strand_id
1 'polypeptide(L)'
;MPRRALAEKRPLLLASIAAALAFYYLRWGPWPELYLIPIKGAAVGLLALYLWQRHSSPDARLLAWAFGAASLGDMALEIETDRLIGGLLFFAYHVMAMGVYLRNRRPRLARSQKTAVVTMLLLTPAIAWFLPADRAEAANIGIYALALGAMAASAWASVFPR
;
A
#
# COMPACT_ATOMS: atom_id res chain seq x y z
N MET A 1 -31.75 -18.16 -2.14
CA MET A 1 -31.18 -17.68 -0.87
C MET A 1 -30.96 -16.17 -0.99
N PRO A 2 -31.48 -15.33 -0.08
CA PRO A 2 -31.22 -13.89 -0.16
C PRO A 2 -29.72 -13.64 -0.06
N ARG A 3 -29.19 -12.81 -0.95
CA ARG A 3 -27.78 -12.38 -0.91
C ARG A 3 -27.58 -11.57 0.38
N ARG A 4 -26.85 -12.13 1.35
CA ARG A 4 -26.50 -11.38 2.57
C ARG A 4 -25.81 -10.08 2.18
N ALA A 5 -26.18 -9.00 2.87
CA ALA A 5 -25.59 -7.69 2.62
C ALA A 5 -24.06 -7.73 2.77
N LEU A 6 -23.35 -6.86 2.05
CA LEU A 6 -21.89 -6.79 2.08
C LEU A 6 -21.37 -6.55 3.51
N ALA A 7 -22.13 -5.78 4.31
CA ALA A 7 -21.88 -5.50 5.72
C ALA A 7 -21.79 -6.75 6.59
N GLU A 8 -22.69 -7.72 6.39
CA GLU A 8 -22.68 -8.97 7.16
C GLU A 8 -21.51 -9.89 6.80
N LYS A 9 -21.06 -9.82 5.54
CA LYS A 9 -19.98 -10.69 5.03
C LYS A 9 -18.59 -10.12 5.20
N ARG A 10 -18.44 -8.80 5.20
CA ARG A 10 -17.14 -8.11 5.18
C ARG A 10 -17.12 -6.82 6.01
N PRO A 11 -17.48 -6.88 7.31
CA PRO A 11 -17.58 -5.68 8.14
C PRO A 11 -16.26 -4.91 8.24
N LEU A 12 -15.12 -5.61 8.35
CA LEU A 12 -13.79 -4.98 8.43
C LEU A 12 -13.42 -4.22 7.14
N LEU A 13 -13.83 -4.73 5.97
CA LEU A 13 -13.62 -4.04 4.70
C LEU A 13 -14.42 -2.74 4.64
N LEU A 14 -15.68 -2.77 5.07
CA LEU A 14 -16.51 -1.56 5.14
C LEU A 14 -16.00 -0.57 6.17
N ALA A 15 -15.56 -1.04 7.33
CA ALA A 15 -14.96 -0.20 8.36
C ALA A 15 -13.66 0.46 7.87
N SER A 16 -12.82 -0.26 7.09
CA SER A 16 -11.65 0.30 6.43
C SER A 16 -12.01 1.46 5.50
N ILE A 17 -13.00 1.27 4.64
CA ILE A 17 -13.49 2.33 3.74
C ILE A 17 -14.04 3.51 4.54
N ALA A 18 -14.84 3.24 5.58
CA ALA A 18 -15.39 4.28 6.45
C ALA A 18 -14.28 5.08 7.16
N ALA A 19 -13.24 4.41 7.66
CA ALA A 19 -12.07 5.06 8.27
C ALA A 19 -11.33 5.95 7.26
N ALA A 20 -11.12 5.49 6.03
CA ALA A 20 -10.48 6.27 4.97
C ALA A 20 -11.29 7.53 4.62
N LEU A 21 -12.61 7.39 4.47
CA LEU A 21 -13.51 8.53 4.24
C LEU A 21 -13.54 9.49 5.43
N ALA A 22 -13.62 8.96 6.65
CA ALA A 22 -13.58 9.76 7.87
C ALA A 22 -12.28 10.59 7.94
N PHE A 23 -11.12 9.97 7.72
CA PHE A 23 -9.85 10.69 7.66
C PHE A 23 -9.88 11.79 6.61
N TYR A 24 -10.33 11.49 5.39
CA TYR A 24 -10.39 12.46 4.29
C TYR A 24 -11.20 13.71 4.64
N TYR A 25 -12.37 13.54 5.26
CA TYR A 25 -13.23 14.66 5.63
C TYR A 25 -12.76 15.38 6.90
N LEU A 26 -12.29 14.65 7.91
CA LEU A 26 -11.91 15.22 9.20
C LEU A 26 -10.60 16.00 9.13
N ARG A 27 -9.67 15.64 8.24
CA ARG A 27 -8.36 16.32 8.12
C ARG A 27 -8.44 17.81 7.78
N TRP A 28 -9.54 18.27 7.24
CA TRP A 28 -9.78 19.68 6.90
C TRP A 28 -10.57 20.42 7.96
N GLY A 29 -11.00 19.75 9.02
CA GLY A 29 -11.76 20.32 10.14
C GLY A 29 -10.87 20.79 11.28
N PRO A 30 -11.46 21.39 12.32
CA PRO A 30 -10.75 21.91 13.49
C PRO A 30 -10.37 20.80 14.50
N TRP A 31 -10.11 19.60 14.03
CA TRP A 31 -9.81 18.45 14.87
C TRP A 31 -8.31 18.40 15.21
N PRO A 32 -7.94 18.11 16.48
CA PRO A 32 -6.55 17.87 16.82
C PRO A 32 -5.97 16.71 15.99
N GLU A 33 -4.75 16.90 15.47
CA GLU A 33 -4.05 15.89 14.64
C GLU A 33 -3.94 14.54 15.33
N LEU A 34 -3.80 14.54 16.67
CA LEU A 34 -3.72 13.32 17.48
C LEU A 34 -4.91 12.37 17.26
N TYR A 35 -6.11 12.88 16.99
CA TYR A 35 -7.29 12.02 16.70
C TYR A 35 -7.28 11.46 15.28
N LEU A 36 -6.59 12.13 14.36
CA LEU A 36 -6.52 11.71 12.97
C LEU A 36 -5.55 10.54 12.76
N ILE A 37 -4.52 10.43 13.60
CA ILE A 37 -3.50 9.38 13.53
C ILE A 37 -4.12 7.98 13.55
N PRO A 38 -4.91 7.59 14.59
CA PRO A 38 -5.50 6.25 14.62
C PRO A 38 -6.54 6.04 13.51
N ILE A 39 -7.25 7.08 13.07
CA ILE A 39 -8.23 6.97 11.99
C ILE A 39 -7.52 6.65 10.66
N LYS A 40 -6.40 7.33 10.38
CA LYS A 40 -5.58 7.08 9.20
C LYS A 40 -5.01 5.66 9.21
N GLY A 41 -4.39 5.26 10.33
CA GLY A 41 -3.89 3.90 10.51
C GLY A 41 -4.98 2.83 10.38
N ALA A 42 -6.19 3.08 10.91
CA ALA A 42 -7.31 2.16 10.81
C ALA A 42 -7.76 1.90 9.37
N ALA A 43 -7.62 2.86 8.46
CA ALA A 43 -7.99 2.70 7.07
C ALA A 43 -7.30 1.48 6.43
N VAL A 44 -6.00 1.30 6.68
CA VAL A 44 -5.22 0.16 6.16
C VAL A 44 -5.13 -0.98 7.17
N GLY A 45 -5.05 -0.68 8.46
CA GLY A 45 -4.96 -1.69 9.52
C GLY A 45 -6.16 -2.64 9.58
N LEU A 46 -7.36 -2.15 9.27
CA LEU A 46 -8.55 -3.01 9.18
C LEU A 46 -8.50 -3.97 7.97
N LEU A 47 -7.80 -3.62 6.89
CA LEU A 47 -7.52 -4.56 5.79
C LEU A 47 -6.54 -5.66 6.23
N ALA A 48 -5.52 -5.30 7.03
CA ALA A 48 -4.61 -6.29 7.61
C ALA A 48 -5.37 -7.30 8.49
N LEU A 49 -6.24 -6.81 9.38
CA LEU A 49 -7.10 -7.66 10.21
C LEU A 49 -8.06 -8.50 9.38
N TYR A 50 -8.65 -7.94 8.33
CA TYR A 50 -9.53 -8.68 7.42
C TYR A 50 -8.81 -9.86 6.79
N LEU A 51 -7.61 -9.65 6.25
CA LEU A 51 -6.80 -10.72 5.65
C LEU A 51 -6.41 -11.78 6.68
N TRP A 52 -5.98 -11.36 7.87
CA TRP A 52 -5.58 -12.26 8.95
C TRP A 52 -6.70 -13.18 9.40
N GLN A 53 -7.93 -12.65 9.52
CA GLN A 53 -9.08 -13.42 9.98
C GLN A 53 -9.70 -14.31 8.90
N ARG A 54 -9.64 -13.89 7.63
CA ARG A 54 -10.37 -14.54 6.54
C ARG A 54 -9.55 -15.55 5.77
N HIS A 55 -8.24 -15.44 5.79
CA HIS A 55 -7.37 -16.22 4.95
C HIS A 55 -6.20 -16.79 5.74
N SER A 56 -5.96 -18.10 5.59
CA SER A 56 -4.88 -18.82 6.26
C SER A 56 -3.66 -19.07 5.36
N SER A 57 -3.74 -18.70 4.07
CA SER A 57 -2.63 -18.93 3.13
C SER A 57 -1.39 -18.11 3.51
N PRO A 58 -0.17 -18.62 3.23
CA PRO A 58 1.06 -17.87 3.49
C PRO A 58 1.10 -16.51 2.82
N ASP A 59 0.56 -16.39 1.60
CA ASP A 59 0.50 -15.13 0.86
C ASP A 59 -0.45 -14.13 1.52
N ALA A 60 -1.61 -14.58 2.01
CA ALA A 60 -2.54 -13.71 2.73
C ALA A 60 -1.94 -13.22 4.06
N ARG A 61 -1.20 -14.07 4.78
CA ARG A 61 -0.50 -13.68 6.00
C ARG A 61 0.60 -12.66 5.71
N LEU A 62 1.37 -12.86 4.64
CA LEU A 62 2.40 -11.89 4.23
C LEU A 62 1.79 -10.55 3.83
N LEU A 63 0.66 -10.55 3.11
CA LEU A 63 -0.08 -9.33 2.80
C LEU A 63 -0.67 -8.66 4.05
N ALA A 64 -1.14 -9.44 5.02
CA ALA A 64 -1.61 -8.88 6.29
C ALA A 64 -0.48 -8.15 7.05
N TRP A 65 0.72 -8.72 7.10
CA TRP A 65 1.91 -8.05 7.63
C TRP A 65 2.29 -6.81 6.83
N ALA A 66 2.22 -6.89 5.50
CA ALA A 66 2.48 -5.75 4.62
C ALA A 66 1.52 -4.59 4.92
N PHE A 67 0.22 -4.85 4.97
CA PHE A 67 -0.77 -3.82 5.33
C PHE A 67 -0.62 -3.33 6.78
N GLY A 68 -0.19 -4.19 7.71
CA GLY A 68 0.15 -3.77 9.06
C GLY A 68 1.30 -2.76 9.07
N ALA A 69 2.37 -3.03 8.32
CA ALA A 69 3.48 -2.10 8.15
C ALA A 69 3.03 -0.78 7.50
N ALA A 70 2.20 -0.82 6.45
CA ALA A 70 1.66 0.38 5.83
C ALA A 70 0.79 1.20 6.80
N SER A 71 -0.04 0.53 7.62
CA SER A 71 -0.86 1.19 8.65
C SER A 71 0.00 1.92 9.68
N LEU A 72 1.06 1.28 10.18
CA LEU A 72 2.01 1.91 11.08
C LEU A 72 2.78 3.04 10.39
N GLY A 73 3.10 2.88 9.11
CA GLY A 73 3.71 3.92 8.28
C GLY A 73 2.83 5.16 8.16
N ASP A 74 1.52 4.97 7.92
CA ASP A 74 0.54 6.05 7.88
C ASP A 74 0.48 6.83 9.19
N MET A 75 0.54 6.12 10.33
CA MET A 75 0.54 6.75 11.65
C MET A 75 1.86 7.47 11.92
N ALA A 76 3.00 6.85 11.58
CA ALA A 76 4.32 7.43 11.79
C ALA A 76 4.49 8.75 11.01
N LEU A 77 4.03 8.81 9.76
CA LEU A 77 4.10 10.02 8.94
C LEU A 77 3.32 11.23 9.49
N GLU A 78 2.35 11.00 10.39
CA GLU A 78 1.65 12.09 11.09
C GLU A 78 2.38 12.57 12.35
N ILE A 79 3.30 11.74 12.90
CA ILE A 79 4.02 12.05 14.16
C ILE A 79 5.40 12.59 13.87
N GLU A 80 6.05 12.09 12.82
CA GLU A 80 7.46 12.34 12.54
C GLU A 80 7.72 13.60 11.71
N THR A 81 8.75 14.33 12.09
CA THR A 81 9.21 15.51 11.34
C THR A 81 10.04 15.14 10.12
N ASP A 82 10.86 14.09 10.21
CA ASP A 82 11.79 13.65 9.15
C ASP A 82 11.25 12.57 8.22
N ARG A 83 10.11 11.99 8.57
CA ARG A 83 9.40 10.95 7.81
C ARG A 83 10.20 9.66 7.55
N LEU A 84 11.31 9.45 8.22
CA LEU A 84 12.20 8.31 7.98
C LEU A 84 11.54 6.97 8.34
N ILE A 85 10.97 6.87 9.55
CA ILE A 85 10.34 5.61 10.02
C ILE A 85 9.13 5.28 9.18
N GLY A 86 8.28 6.27 8.90
CA GLY A 86 7.13 6.10 8.01
C GLY A 86 7.55 5.62 6.62
N GLY A 87 8.59 6.23 6.05
CA GLY A 87 9.16 5.82 4.76
C GLY A 87 9.69 4.38 4.76
N LEU A 88 10.42 3.96 5.81
CA LEU A 88 10.93 2.60 5.96
C LEU A 88 9.80 1.57 6.12
N LEU A 89 8.74 1.90 6.84
CA LEU A 89 7.57 1.03 6.98
C LEU A 89 6.83 0.83 5.65
N PHE A 90 6.67 1.89 4.86
CA PHE A 90 6.12 1.77 3.51
C PHE A 90 7.05 1.02 2.56
N PHE A 91 8.35 1.22 2.67
CA PHE A 91 9.32 0.43 1.89
C PHE A 91 9.19 -1.06 2.21
N ALA A 92 9.10 -1.43 3.50
CA ALA A 92 8.86 -2.80 3.92
C ALA A 92 7.55 -3.37 3.36
N TYR A 93 6.46 -2.56 3.38
CA TYR A 93 5.20 -2.91 2.73
C TYR A 93 5.41 -3.26 1.24
N HIS A 94 6.11 -2.41 0.48
CA HIS A 94 6.33 -2.65 -0.95
C HIS A 94 7.12 -3.93 -1.20
N VAL A 95 8.17 -4.18 -0.41
CA VAL A 95 9.00 -5.39 -0.54
C VAL A 95 8.19 -6.66 -0.21
N MET A 96 7.41 -6.65 0.86
CA MET A 96 6.54 -7.78 1.22
C MET A 96 5.47 -8.06 0.16
N ALA A 97 4.79 -7.02 -0.32
CA ALA A 97 3.77 -7.14 -1.37
C ALA A 97 4.38 -7.65 -2.68
N MET A 98 5.55 -7.12 -3.08
CA MET A 98 6.31 -7.61 -4.23
C MET A 98 6.64 -9.10 -4.10
N GLY A 99 7.02 -9.57 -2.89
CA GLY A 99 7.28 -10.98 -2.62
C GLY A 99 6.08 -11.87 -2.92
N VAL A 100 4.86 -11.43 -2.57
CA VAL A 100 3.62 -12.16 -2.91
C VAL A 100 3.38 -12.17 -4.42
N TYR A 101 3.52 -11.03 -5.10
CA TYR A 101 3.29 -10.93 -6.53
C TYR A 101 4.28 -11.76 -7.35
N LEU A 102 5.57 -11.80 -6.94
CA LEU A 102 6.59 -12.59 -7.62
C LEU A 102 6.39 -14.09 -7.44
N ARG A 103 5.91 -14.57 -6.30
CA ARG A 103 5.53 -15.97 -6.11
C ARG A 103 4.39 -16.38 -7.02
N ASN A 104 3.48 -15.45 -7.28
CA ASN A 104 2.28 -15.67 -8.10
C ASN A 104 2.42 -15.06 -9.51
N ARG A 105 3.63 -15.02 -10.05
CA ARG A 105 3.89 -14.47 -11.40
C ARG A 105 3.31 -15.35 -12.49
N ARG A 106 2.89 -14.73 -13.60
CA ARG A 106 2.45 -15.44 -14.81
C ARG A 106 3.64 -16.12 -15.49
N PRO A 107 3.48 -17.38 -15.97
CA PRO A 107 4.56 -18.07 -16.68
C PRO A 107 4.97 -17.37 -17.98
N ARG A 108 4.00 -16.73 -18.65
CA ARG A 108 4.22 -16.00 -19.91
C ARG A 108 3.51 -14.66 -19.88
N LEU A 109 4.20 -13.62 -20.31
CA LEU A 109 3.65 -12.27 -20.49
C LEU A 109 3.55 -11.96 -21.98
N ALA A 110 2.42 -11.38 -22.42
CA ALA A 110 2.27 -10.81 -23.75
C ALA A 110 3.23 -9.62 -23.93
N ARG A 111 3.49 -9.22 -25.18
CA ARG A 111 4.41 -8.08 -25.47
C ARG A 111 3.98 -6.81 -24.77
N SER A 112 2.70 -6.43 -24.86
CA SER A 112 2.15 -5.25 -24.17
C SER A 112 2.31 -5.31 -22.65
N GLN A 113 2.20 -6.51 -22.05
CA GLN A 113 2.40 -6.68 -20.62
C GLN A 113 3.86 -6.50 -20.22
N LYS A 114 4.81 -7.00 -21.02
CA LYS A 114 6.24 -6.78 -20.81
C LYS A 114 6.59 -5.31 -20.93
N THR A 115 6.04 -4.60 -21.92
CA THR A 115 6.23 -3.15 -22.05
C THR A 115 5.73 -2.42 -20.82
N ALA A 116 4.52 -2.73 -20.32
CA ALA A 116 3.97 -2.11 -19.12
C ALA A 116 4.85 -2.37 -17.88
N VAL A 117 5.34 -3.60 -17.68
CA VAL A 117 6.25 -3.97 -16.59
C VAL A 117 7.52 -3.12 -16.65
N VAL A 118 8.17 -3.03 -17.81
CA VAL A 118 9.41 -2.25 -18.01
C VAL A 118 9.14 -0.76 -17.79
N THR A 119 8.02 -0.24 -18.33
CA THR A 119 7.63 1.16 -18.14
C THR A 119 7.44 1.49 -16.65
N MET A 120 6.69 0.68 -15.90
CA MET A 120 6.48 0.91 -14.47
C MET A 120 7.79 0.87 -13.69
N LEU A 121 8.67 -0.09 -14.01
CA LEU A 121 9.94 -0.27 -13.32
C LEU A 121 10.91 0.90 -13.55
N LEU A 122 10.96 1.44 -14.76
CA LEU A 122 11.92 2.48 -15.13
C LEU A 122 11.35 3.89 -14.98
N LEU A 123 10.10 4.11 -15.39
CA LEU A 123 9.52 5.44 -15.42
C LEU A 123 9.14 5.95 -14.03
N THR A 124 8.70 5.05 -13.12
CA THR A 124 8.35 5.46 -11.76
C THR A 124 9.53 6.11 -11.01
N PRO A 125 10.71 5.45 -10.90
CA PRO A 125 11.86 6.08 -10.24
C PRO A 125 12.43 7.25 -11.04
N ALA A 126 12.37 7.21 -12.39
CA ALA A 126 12.84 8.32 -13.21
C ALA A 126 12.04 9.59 -12.97
N ILE A 127 10.71 9.51 -12.99
CA ILE A 127 9.83 10.65 -12.68
C ILE A 127 10.08 11.13 -11.25
N ALA A 128 10.10 10.22 -10.29
CA ALA A 128 10.29 10.55 -8.87
C ALA A 128 11.64 11.22 -8.60
N TRP A 129 12.68 10.88 -9.35
CA TRP A 129 13.99 11.53 -9.26
C TRP A 129 13.97 13.00 -9.66
N PHE A 130 13.14 13.37 -10.65
CA PHE A 130 13.08 14.74 -11.15
C PHE A 130 12.06 15.63 -10.44
N LEU A 131 11.13 15.05 -9.67
CA LEU A 131 10.06 15.78 -8.99
C LEU A 131 10.52 16.69 -7.83
N PRO A 132 11.46 16.30 -6.94
CA PRO A 132 11.82 17.12 -5.80
C PRO A 132 12.50 18.42 -6.21
N ALA A 133 12.08 19.55 -5.63
CA ALA A 133 12.75 20.83 -5.77
C ALA A 133 14.13 20.80 -5.08
N ASP A 134 14.20 20.16 -3.92
CA ASP A 134 15.49 19.91 -3.23
C ASP A 134 16.15 18.65 -3.82
N ARG A 135 17.29 18.83 -4.45
CA ARG A 135 18.04 17.76 -5.09
C ARG A 135 18.72 16.81 -4.09
N ALA A 136 18.90 17.24 -2.84
CA ALA A 136 19.42 16.36 -1.79
C ALA A 136 18.47 15.19 -1.48
N GLU A 137 17.16 15.40 -1.61
CA GLU A 137 16.15 14.37 -1.38
C GLU A 137 15.96 13.43 -2.59
N ALA A 138 16.42 13.80 -3.77
CA ALA A 138 16.14 13.06 -5.02
C ALA A 138 16.60 11.59 -4.96
N ALA A 139 17.74 11.32 -4.33
CA ALA A 139 18.26 9.95 -4.21
C ALA A 139 17.34 9.07 -3.34
N ASN A 140 16.92 9.56 -2.17
CA ASN A 140 16.03 8.82 -1.27
C ASN A 140 14.66 8.58 -1.90
N ILE A 141 14.09 9.59 -2.54
CA ILE A 141 12.80 9.52 -3.23
C ILE A 141 12.90 8.56 -4.43
N GLY A 142 13.99 8.61 -5.19
CA GLY A 142 14.23 7.71 -6.31
C GLY A 142 14.34 6.23 -5.90
N ILE A 143 15.07 5.94 -4.82
CA ILE A 143 15.20 4.59 -4.26
C ILE A 143 13.83 4.08 -3.77
N TYR A 144 13.08 4.91 -3.04
CA TYR A 144 11.73 4.57 -2.61
C TYR A 144 10.80 4.29 -3.81
N ALA A 145 10.84 5.16 -4.82
CA ALA A 145 10.05 5.01 -6.03
C ALA A 145 10.44 3.78 -6.85
N LEU A 146 11.70 3.33 -6.79
CA LEU A 146 12.12 2.07 -7.40
C LEU A 146 11.40 0.88 -6.75
N ALA A 147 11.29 0.84 -5.42
CA ALA A 147 10.54 -0.19 -4.71
C ALA A 147 9.05 -0.17 -5.09
N LEU A 148 8.45 1.01 -5.17
CA LEU A 148 7.06 1.20 -5.62
C LEU A 148 6.87 0.73 -7.06
N GLY A 149 7.74 1.13 -7.98
CA GLY A 149 7.71 0.73 -9.40
C GLY A 149 7.90 -0.79 -9.57
N ALA A 150 8.82 -1.39 -8.82
CA ALA A 150 9.05 -2.82 -8.82
C ALA A 150 7.83 -3.61 -8.27
N MET A 151 7.21 -3.11 -7.20
CA MET A 151 5.97 -3.69 -6.68
C MET A 151 4.84 -3.60 -7.72
N ALA A 152 4.62 -2.44 -8.34
CA ALA A 152 3.59 -2.25 -9.36
C ALA A 152 3.83 -3.14 -10.59
N ALA A 153 5.08 -3.23 -11.07
CA ALA A 153 5.49 -4.10 -12.15
C ALA A 153 5.24 -5.58 -11.84
N SER A 154 5.58 -6.02 -10.62
CA SER A 154 5.35 -7.40 -10.16
C SER A 154 3.86 -7.72 -10.00
N ALA A 155 3.06 -6.78 -9.49
CA ALA A 155 1.60 -6.91 -9.43
C ALA A 155 0.99 -7.07 -10.82
N TRP A 156 1.41 -6.27 -11.78
CA TRP A 156 0.97 -6.36 -13.18
C TRP A 156 1.35 -7.70 -13.83
N ALA A 157 2.51 -8.22 -13.50
CA ALA A 157 3.01 -9.51 -13.97
C ALA A 157 2.39 -10.72 -13.26
N SER A 158 1.61 -10.51 -12.18
CA SER A 158 1.01 -11.59 -11.39
C SER A 158 -0.25 -12.17 -12.03
N VAL A 159 -0.69 -13.34 -11.53
CA VAL A 159 -1.93 -14.01 -11.94
C VAL A 159 -3.18 -13.40 -11.31
N PHE A 160 -3.02 -12.49 -10.34
CA PHE A 160 -4.17 -11.86 -9.68
C PHE A 160 -5.03 -11.08 -10.68
N PRO A 161 -6.37 -11.01 -10.46
CA PRO A 161 -7.29 -10.25 -11.30
C PRO A 161 -6.88 -8.77 -11.35
N ARG A 162 -7.11 -8.16 -12.51
CA ARG A 162 -6.89 -6.73 -12.75
C ARG A 162 -8.19 -5.99 -12.67
#